data_304388116c316ed0eb27e1d49de10eac
#
_entry.id   304388116c316ed0eb27e1d49de10eac
#
_cell.length_a   1.000
_cell.length_b   1.000
_cell.length_c   1.000
_cell.angle_alpha   90.00
_cell.angle_beta   90.00
_cell.angle_gamma   90.00
#
_symmetry.space_group_name_H-M   'P 1'
#
loop_
_entity.id
_entity.type
_entity.pdbx_description
1 polymer ?
#
loop_
_entity_poly.entity_id
_entity_poly.type
_entity_poly.pdbx_seq_one_letter_code
_entity_poly.pdbx_strand_id
1 'polypeptide(L)'
;AENVAEGREFIQVGEGQRHVMGYLRDFLFSEEQIRGPITRLSGGERNRLQLARILARPCNVLVLDEPTNDLDLETLEMLEDWLMSFTGTLLVVSHDRAFLDEVVTSTWAFEGDGVWQEYVGGYADWLRQRKPEPVSTVGAGKRGRGAVGGAAAAPRRVSFKLKHELAE
;
A
#
# COMPACT_ATOMS: atom_id res chain seq x y z
N ALA A 1 -1.27 -14.92 -21.95
CA ALA A 1 0.05 -15.54 -21.74
C ALA A 1 1.17 -14.73 -22.40
N GLU A 2 1.01 -14.33 -23.66
CA GLU A 2 2.03 -13.63 -24.45
C GLU A 2 2.53 -12.33 -23.79
N ASN A 3 1.67 -11.59 -23.14
CA ASN A 3 2.02 -10.33 -22.46
C ASN A 3 2.83 -10.49 -21.16
N VAL A 4 2.85 -11.66 -20.56
CA VAL A 4 3.62 -11.95 -19.34
C VAL A 4 4.95 -12.58 -19.68
N ALA A 5 4.97 -13.48 -20.65
CA ALA A 5 6.14 -14.28 -21.01
C ALA A 5 6.87 -13.79 -22.26
N GLU A 6 6.45 -12.69 -22.88
CA GLU A 6 7.07 -12.12 -24.09
C GLU A 6 7.23 -13.17 -25.22
N GLY A 7 6.20 -14.03 -25.38
CA GLY A 7 6.20 -15.12 -26.37
C GLY A 7 6.89 -16.42 -25.92
N ARG A 8 7.42 -16.48 -24.69
CA ARG A 8 7.99 -17.71 -24.13
C ARG A 8 6.94 -18.58 -23.49
N GLU A 9 7.15 -19.88 -23.45
CA GLU A 9 6.26 -20.82 -22.75
C GLU A 9 6.57 -20.91 -21.24
N PHE A 10 7.83 -20.58 -20.86
CA PHE A 10 8.30 -20.63 -19.48
C PHE A 10 8.84 -19.26 -19.04
N ILE A 11 8.60 -18.95 -17.79
CA ILE A 11 9.11 -17.77 -17.08
C ILE A 11 9.96 -18.20 -15.90
N GLN A 12 10.93 -17.38 -15.53
CA GLN A 12 11.75 -17.60 -14.34
C GLN A 12 10.99 -17.00 -13.15
N VAL A 13 10.68 -17.82 -12.15
CA VAL A 13 10.05 -17.36 -10.90
C VAL A 13 10.91 -17.84 -9.73
N GLY A 14 11.57 -16.89 -9.06
CA GLY A 14 12.59 -17.24 -8.06
C GLY A 14 13.72 -18.06 -8.71
N GLU A 15 14.11 -19.17 -8.06
CA GLU A 15 15.15 -20.07 -8.55
C GLU A 15 14.66 -21.11 -9.59
N GLY A 16 13.33 -21.15 -9.86
CA GLY A 16 12.70 -22.17 -10.70
C GLY A 16 12.13 -21.62 -12.00
N GLN A 17 11.95 -22.51 -12.99
CA GLN A 17 11.18 -22.21 -14.19
C GLN A 17 9.74 -22.71 -14.01
N ARG A 18 8.75 -21.89 -14.38
CA ARG A 18 7.33 -22.24 -14.37
C ARG A 18 6.73 -22.00 -15.76
N HIS A 19 5.84 -22.90 -16.15
CA HIS A 19 5.05 -22.72 -17.35
C HIS A 19 4.09 -21.54 -17.15
N VAL A 20 4.05 -20.60 -18.12
CA VAL A 20 3.30 -19.34 -18.02
C VAL A 20 1.80 -19.55 -17.74
N MET A 21 1.20 -20.62 -18.29
CA MET A 21 -0.23 -20.91 -18.01
C MET A 21 -0.45 -21.33 -16.56
N GLY A 22 0.45 -22.13 -15.98
CA GLY A 22 0.39 -22.49 -14.56
C GLY A 22 0.55 -21.27 -13.66
N TYR A 23 1.53 -20.43 -13.97
CA TYR A 23 1.75 -19.17 -13.27
C TYR A 23 0.53 -18.24 -13.29
N LEU A 24 -0.11 -18.07 -14.45
CA LEU A 24 -1.29 -17.22 -14.57
C LEU A 24 -2.54 -17.81 -13.86
N ARG A 25 -2.61 -19.14 -13.72
CA ARG A 25 -3.67 -19.76 -12.88
C ARG A 25 -3.49 -19.43 -11.40
N ASP A 26 -2.25 -19.37 -10.91
CA ASP A 26 -1.97 -18.92 -9.54
C ASP A 26 -2.41 -17.47 -9.32
N PHE A 27 -2.44 -16.65 -10.40
CA PHE A 27 -3.03 -15.31 -10.42
C PHE A 27 -4.53 -15.30 -10.76
N LEU A 28 -5.22 -16.39 -10.51
CA LEU A 28 -6.67 -16.53 -10.62
C LEU A 28 -7.25 -16.29 -12.04
N PHE A 29 -6.44 -16.51 -13.08
CA PHE A 29 -6.92 -16.44 -14.45
C PHE A 29 -7.44 -17.80 -14.92
N SER A 30 -8.66 -17.79 -15.52
CA SER A 30 -9.20 -18.96 -16.20
C SER A 30 -8.45 -19.24 -17.51
N GLU A 31 -8.58 -20.46 -18.03
CA GLU A 31 -7.96 -20.82 -19.32
C GLU A 31 -8.44 -19.95 -20.49
N GLU A 32 -9.72 -19.57 -20.45
CA GLU A 32 -10.30 -18.70 -21.48
C GLU A 32 -9.67 -17.30 -21.43
N GLN A 33 -9.50 -16.74 -20.25
CA GLN A 33 -8.84 -15.45 -20.06
C GLN A 33 -7.35 -15.49 -20.47
N ILE A 34 -6.64 -16.57 -20.13
CA ILE A 34 -5.22 -16.74 -20.47
C ILE A 34 -5.00 -16.77 -21.98
N ARG A 35 -5.92 -17.39 -22.72
CA ARG A 35 -5.86 -17.51 -24.19
C ARG A 35 -6.50 -16.34 -24.92
N GLY A 36 -7.37 -15.60 -24.22
CA GLY A 36 -8.12 -14.47 -24.78
C GLY A 36 -7.29 -13.20 -24.95
N PRO A 37 -7.81 -12.23 -25.70
CA PRO A 37 -7.19 -10.92 -25.83
C PRO A 37 -7.39 -10.10 -24.55
N ILE A 38 -6.39 -9.30 -24.18
CA ILE A 38 -6.41 -8.42 -22.98
C ILE A 38 -7.59 -7.46 -22.98
N THR A 39 -8.08 -7.08 -24.15
CA THR A 39 -9.21 -6.16 -24.28
C THR A 39 -10.52 -6.70 -23.70
N ARG A 40 -10.62 -8.01 -23.48
CA ARG A 40 -11.78 -8.64 -22.83
C ARG A 40 -11.71 -8.65 -21.31
N LEU A 41 -10.55 -8.36 -20.74
CA LEU A 41 -10.36 -8.31 -19.30
C LEU A 41 -11.03 -7.06 -18.71
N SER A 42 -11.66 -7.24 -17.55
CA SER A 42 -12.15 -6.15 -16.69
C SER A 42 -11.00 -5.27 -16.17
N GLY A 43 -11.32 -4.15 -15.52
CA GLY A 43 -10.32 -3.30 -14.90
C GLY A 43 -9.49 -4.03 -13.85
N GLY A 44 -10.14 -4.72 -12.90
CA GLY A 44 -9.48 -5.51 -11.86
C GLY A 44 -8.61 -6.65 -12.43
N GLU A 45 -9.11 -7.38 -13.43
CA GLU A 45 -8.31 -8.41 -14.10
C GLU A 45 -7.08 -7.86 -14.83
N ARG A 46 -7.17 -6.64 -15.38
CA ARG A 46 -5.99 -5.98 -15.97
C ARG A 46 -4.96 -5.59 -14.91
N ASN A 47 -5.41 -5.08 -13.77
CA ASN A 47 -4.52 -4.76 -12.65
C ASN A 47 -3.82 -6.03 -12.14
N ARG A 48 -4.57 -7.12 -11.95
CA ARG A 48 -4.04 -8.43 -11.59
C ARG A 48 -3.03 -8.97 -12.62
N LEU A 49 -3.31 -8.80 -13.92
CA LEU A 49 -2.36 -9.17 -14.98
C LEU A 49 -1.09 -8.31 -14.92
N GLN A 50 -1.20 -7.05 -14.58
CA GLN A 50 -0.07 -6.15 -14.44
C GLN A 50 0.81 -6.53 -13.25
N LEU A 51 0.21 -6.90 -12.12
CA LEU A 51 0.92 -7.50 -10.99
C LEU A 51 1.64 -8.78 -11.41
N ALA A 52 0.96 -9.71 -12.06
CA ALA A 52 1.57 -10.94 -12.57
C ALA A 52 2.80 -10.66 -13.46
N ARG A 53 2.75 -9.63 -14.30
CA ARG A 53 3.90 -9.23 -15.14
C ARG A 53 5.08 -8.69 -14.35
N ILE A 54 4.82 -7.88 -13.32
CA ILE A 54 5.86 -7.31 -12.48
C ILE A 54 6.54 -8.43 -11.68
N LEU A 55 5.73 -9.27 -11.05
CA LEU A 55 6.19 -10.34 -10.19
C LEU A 55 6.84 -11.53 -10.94
N ALA A 56 6.58 -11.65 -12.25
CA ALA A 56 7.28 -12.63 -13.12
C ALA A 56 8.72 -12.24 -13.44
N ARG A 57 9.12 -10.99 -13.18
CA ARG A 57 10.49 -10.54 -13.49
C ARG A 57 11.42 -10.90 -12.36
N PRO A 58 12.57 -11.54 -12.66
CA PRO A 58 13.56 -11.78 -11.62
C PRO A 58 14.12 -10.45 -11.12
N CYS A 59 13.98 -10.21 -9.82
CA CYS A 59 14.51 -9.03 -9.17
C CYS A 59 14.94 -9.36 -7.73
N ASN A 60 15.93 -8.63 -7.23
CA ASN A 60 16.41 -8.74 -5.85
C ASN A 60 15.79 -7.68 -4.94
N VAL A 61 15.21 -6.63 -5.54
CA VAL A 61 14.52 -5.56 -4.83
C VAL A 61 13.21 -5.29 -5.53
N LEU A 62 12.13 -5.32 -4.77
CA LEU A 62 10.78 -5.03 -5.23
C LEU A 62 10.24 -3.83 -4.44
N VAL A 63 9.77 -2.83 -5.16
CA VAL A 63 9.14 -1.64 -4.56
C VAL A 63 7.68 -1.60 -5.01
N LEU A 64 6.77 -1.59 -4.05
CA LEU A 64 5.33 -1.51 -4.28
C LEU A 64 4.77 -0.26 -3.59
N ASP A 65 4.04 0.52 -4.35
CA ASP A 65 3.35 1.72 -3.88
C ASP A 65 1.85 1.49 -4.01
N GLU A 66 1.14 1.46 -2.86
CA GLU A 66 -0.29 1.18 -2.73
C GLU A 66 -0.74 -0.06 -3.54
N PRO A 67 -0.08 -1.23 -3.38
CA PRO A 67 -0.38 -2.39 -4.21
C PRO A 67 -1.75 -3.01 -3.95
N THR A 68 -2.41 -2.67 -2.85
CA THR A 68 -3.71 -3.18 -2.43
C THR A 68 -4.89 -2.43 -3.05
N ASN A 69 -4.64 -1.27 -3.66
CA ASN A 69 -5.69 -0.46 -4.26
C ASN A 69 -6.38 -1.21 -5.41
N ASP A 70 -7.71 -1.16 -5.41
CA ASP A 70 -8.57 -1.77 -6.42
C ASP A 70 -8.47 -3.32 -6.53
N LEU A 71 -7.89 -3.99 -5.52
CA LEU A 71 -7.86 -5.45 -5.44
C LEU A 71 -9.11 -5.98 -4.72
N ASP A 72 -9.66 -7.07 -5.24
CA ASP A 72 -10.61 -7.89 -4.50
C ASP A 72 -9.88 -8.75 -3.45
N LEU A 73 -10.63 -9.26 -2.47
CA LEU A 73 -10.07 -10.02 -1.34
C LEU A 73 -9.24 -11.22 -1.81
N GLU A 74 -9.71 -11.95 -2.81
CA GLU A 74 -9.04 -13.14 -3.34
C GLU A 74 -7.69 -12.78 -4.00
N THR A 75 -7.65 -11.64 -4.71
CA THR A 75 -6.40 -11.13 -5.29
C THR A 75 -5.43 -10.61 -4.22
N LEU A 76 -5.96 -10.03 -3.15
CA LEU A 76 -5.14 -9.56 -2.02
C LEU A 76 -4.47 -10.73 -1.31
N GLU A 77 -5.22 -11.77 -0.94
CA GLU A 77 -4.68 -13.00 -0.32
C GLU A 77 -3.61 -13.65 -1.20
N MET A 78 -3.85 -13.73 -2.50
CA MET A 78 -2.85 -14.24 -3.46
C MET A 78 -1.58 -13.40 -3.49
N LEU A 79 -1.71 -12.06 -3.42
CA LEU A 79 -0.56 -11.15 -3.39
C LEU A 79 0.24 -11.31 -2.10
N GLU A 80 -0.42 -11.43 -0.94
CA GLU A 80 0.21 -11.68 0.35
C GLU A 80 1.02 -12.96 0.32
N ASP A 81 0.43 -14.08 -0.09
CA ASP A 81 1.10 -15.39 -0.21
C ASP A 81 2.35 -15.31 -1.11
N TRP A 82 2.24 -14.60 -2.24
CA TRP A 82 3.35 -14.43 -3.14
C TRP A 82 4.48 -13.61 -2.50
N LEU A 83 4.15 -12.48 -1.84
CA LEU A 83 5.11 -11.61 -1.18
C LEU A 83 5.81 -12.29 0.00
N MET A 84 5.11 -13.11 0.76
CA MET A 84 5.69 -13.91 1.84
C MET A 84 6.71 -14.94 1.32
N SER A 85 6.55 -15.41 0.10
CA SER A 85 7.50 -16.33 -0.56
C SER A 85 8.67 -15.61 -1.26
N PHE A 86 8.64 -14.29 -1.36
CA PHE A 86 9.68 -13.50 -2.03
C PHE A 86 10.95 -13.44 -1.19
N THR A 87 12.07 -13.87 -1.74
CA THR A 87 13.36 -13.97 -1.03
C THR A 87 14.24 -12.73 -1.12
N GLY A 88 13.81 -11.72 -1.90
CA GLY A 88 14.52 -10.45 -2.07
C GLY A 88 14.17 -9.40 -1.01
N THR A 89 14.63 -8.18 -1.23
CA THR A 89 14.26 -7.02 -0.42
C THR A 89 12.93 -6.44 -0.92
N LEU A 90 11.94 -6.36 -0.04
CA LEU A 90 10.63 -5.79 -0.32
C LEU A 90 10.49 -4.44 0.38
N LEU A 91 10.15 -3.40 -0.39
CA LEU A 91 9.74 -2.09 0.12
C LEU A 91 8.29 -1.86 -0.27
N VAL A 92 7.43 -1.64 0.73
CA VAL A 92 6.00 -1.41 0.54
C VAL A 92 5.58 -0.09 1.14
N VAL A 93 4.81 0.68 0.39
CA VAL A 93 4.03 1.80 0.88
C VAL A 93 2.57 1.41 0.77
N SER A 94 1.84 1.40 1.88
CA SER A 94 0.41 1.07 1.88
C SER A 94 -0.32 1.73 3.05
N HIS A 95 -1.58 2.06 2.82
CA HIS A 95 -2.53 2.47 3.87
C HIS A 95 -3.28 1.26 4.47
N ASP A 96 -3.17 0.10 3.88
CA ASP A 96 -3.76 -1.14 4.38
C ASP A 96 -2.91 -1.72 5.51
N ARG A 97 -3.42 -1.55 6.73
CA ARG A 97 -2.71 -1.94 7.95
C ARG A 97 -2.67 -3.45 8.13
N ALA A 98 -3.73 -4.15 7.74
CA ALA A 98 -3.80 -5.61 7.83
C ALA A 98 -2.77 -6.23 6.88
N PHE A 99 -2.72 -5.75 5.65
CA PHE A 99 -1.72 -6.16 4.66
C PHE A 99 -0.28 -5.93 5.17
N LEU A 100 0.01 -4.75 5.76
CA LEU A 100 1.33 -4.48 6.32
C LEU A 100 1.67 -5.44 7.46
N ASP A 101 0.72 -5.73 8.36
CA ASP A 101 0.94 -6.66 9.48
C ASP A 101 1.25 -8.09 9.02
N GLU A 102 0.70 -8.53 7.87
CA GLU A 102 0.94 -9.86 7.32
C GLU A 102 2.28 -9.96 6.54
N VAL A 103 2.66 -8.90 5.82
CA VAL A 103 3.71 -9.00 4.80
C VAL A 103 5.08 -8.48 5.27
N VAL A 104 5.12 -7.43 6.14
CA VAL A 104 6.39 -6.78 6.44
C VAL A 104 7.04 -7.26 7.73
N THR A 105 8.36 -7.31 7.75
CA THR A 105 9.16 -7.66 8.94
C THR A 105 9.64 -6.45 9.73
N SER A 106 9.64 -5.26 9.13
CA SER A 106 9.93 -3.99 9.80
C SER A 106 9.15 -2.84 9.16
N THR A 107 8.91 -1.80 9.93
CA THR A 107 8.19 -0.59 9.53
C THR A 107 9.08 0.63 9.71
N TRP A 108 9.22 1.43 8.66
CA TRP A 108 9.91 2.73 8.73
C TRP A 108 8.87 3.84 8.88
N ALA A 109 8.90 4.53 10.02
CA ALA A 109 8.00 5.63 10.32
C ALA A 109 8.73 6.98 10.26
N PHE A 110 8.07 7.97 9.68
CA PHE A 110 8.53 9.35 9.73
C PHE A 110 8.04 10.01 11.02
N GLU A 111 8.96 10.41 11.90
CA GLU A 111 8.66 10.99 13.22
C GLU A 111 8.73 12.53 13.24
N GLY A 112 8.77 13.15 12.07
CA GLY A 112 8.93 14.60 11.96
C GLY A 112 10.40 15.04 11.90
N ASP A 113 10.63 16.33 11.68
CA ASP A 113 11.95 16.98 11.63
C ASP A 113 13.02 16.27 10.76
N GLY A 114 12.59 15.50 9.74
CA GLY A 114 13.48 14.75 8.86
C GLY A 114 13.96 13.41 9.44
N VAL A 115 13.44 12.98 10.58
CA VAL A 115 13.86 11.75 11.26
C VAL A 115 12.99 10.58 10.78
N TRP A 116 13.65 9.52 10.32
CA TRP A 116 13.04 8.22 10.03
C TRP A 116 13.50 7.22 11.09
N GLN A 117 12.56 6.50 11.65
CA GLN A 117 12.82 5.48 12.66
C GLN A 117 12.33 4.12 12.16
N GLU A 118 13.19 3.11 12.28
CA GLU A 118 12.83 1.72 12.01
C GLU A 118 12.28 1.06 13.27
N TYR A 119 11.20 0.31 13.09
CA TYR A 119 10.53 -0.50 14.11
C TYR A 119 10.40 -1.94 13.60
N VAL A 120 10.64 -2.90 14.48
CA VAL A 120 10.49 -4.32 14.16
C VAL A 120 9.00 -4.68 14.11
N GLY A 121 8.59 -5.39 13.05
CA GLY A 121 7.23 -5.84 12.84
C GLY A 121 6.39 -4.92 11.97
N GLY A 122 5.08 -5.21 11.87
CA GLY A 122 4.11 -4.50 11.08
C GLY A 122 3.57 -3.24 11.74
N TYR A 123 2.42 -2.79 11.26
CA TYR A 123 1.76 -1.57 11.74
C TYR A 123 1.34 -1.68 13.21
N ALA A 124 0.80 -2.82 13.64
CA ALA A 124 0.37 -3.05 15.02
C ALA A 124 1.56 -3.04 15.99
N ASP A 125 2.71 -3.57 15.56
CA ASP A 125 3.94 -3.56 16.36
C ASP A 125 4.52 -2.15 16.47
N TRP A 126 4.51 -1.39 15.38
CA TRP A 126 4.89 0.03 15.40
C TRP A 126 4.04 0.81 16.40
N LEU A 127 2.71 0.62 16.40
CA LEU A 127 1.81 1.29 17.34
C LEU A 127 2.17 1.03 18.81
N ARG A 128 2.65 -0.17 19.13
CA ARG A 128 3.06 -0.54 20.50
C ARG A 128 4.42 0.06 20.87
N GLN A 129 5.32 0.19 19.91
CA GLN A 129 6.71 0.62 20.10
C GLN A 129 6.87 2.13 20.03
N ARG A 130 6.05 2.85 19.26
CA ARG A 130 6.14 4.29 19.11
C ARG A 130 5.96 4.99 20.46
N LYS A 131 6.74 6.03 20.71
CA LYS A 131 6.52 6.91 21.85
C LYS A 131 5.18 7.62 21.68
N PRO A 132 4.32 7.68 22.73
CA PRO A 132 3.09 8.46 22.64
C PRO A 132 3.48 9.90 22.32
N GLU A 133 2.95 10.45 21.23
CA GLU A 133 3.08 11.89 21.00
C GLU A 133 2.54 12.62 22.22
N PRO A 134 3.27 13.64 22.75
CA PRO A 134 2.71 14.48 23.79
C PRO A 134 1.44 15.09 23.20
N VAL A 135 0.31 14.70 23.74
CA VAL A 135 -0.99 15.28 23.37
C VAL A 135 -0.83 16.78 23.59
N SER A 136 -0.66 17.55 22.52
CA SER A 136 -0.70 19.00 22.58
C SER A 136 -2.09 19.37 23.03
N THR A 137 -2.27 19.48 24.34
CA THR A 137 -3.47 20.04 24.95
C THR A 137 -3.54 21.48 24.46
N VAL A 138 -4.25 21.70 23.37
CA VAL A 138 -4.64 23.03 22.91
C VAL A 138 -5.38 23.66 24.07
N GLY A 139 -4.65 24.53 24.77
CA GLY A 139 -5.06 25.54 25.69
C GLY A 139 -6.41 25.40 26.39
N ALA A 140 -6.40 24.85 27.62
CA ALA A 140 -7.37 25.24 28.61
C ALA A 140 -7.13 26.74 28.92
N GLY A 141 -7.80 27.61 28.15
CA GLY A 141 -7.77 29.05 28.35
C GLY A 141 -8.24 29.38 29.76
N LYS A 142 -7.36 29.99 30.56
CA LYS A 142 -7.71 30.66 31.83
C LYS A 142 -8.89 31.59 31.59
N ARG A 143 -10.02 31.28 32.22
CA ARG A 143 -11.13 32.22 32.39
C ARG A 143 -10.68 33.36 33.32
N GLY A 144 -10.16 34.43 32.69
CA GLY A 144 -10.06 35.75 33.35
C GLY A 144 -11.37 36.50 33.14
N ARG A 145 -12.01 36.91 34.24
CA ARG A 145 -13.12 37.86 34.26
C ARG A 145 -12.63 39.24 33.82
N GLY A 146 -13.37 39.93 32.94
CA GLY A 146 -13.28 41.38 32.80
C GLY A 146 -13.74 41.92 31.45
N ALA A 147 -14.87 42.65 31.47
CA ALA A 147 -15.30 43.83 30.70
C ALA A 147 -15.56 43.73 29.17
N VAL A 148 -16.83 43.80 28.87
CA VAL A 148 -17.59 44.61 27.89
C VAL A 148 -16.81 45.41 26.86
N GLY A 149 -17.12 45.15 25.55
CA GLY A 149 -16.72 46.00 24.45
C GLY A 149 -16.95 45.31 23.11
N GLY A 150 -18.07 45.61 22.41
CA GLY A 150 -18.42 45.01 21.14
C GLY A 150 -17.54 45.49 19.99
N ALA A 151 -17.15 44.58 19.13
CA ALA A 151 -16.84 44.85 17.74
C ALA A 151 -17.03 43.55 16.97
N ALA A 152 -17.80 43.58 15.89
CA ALA A 152 -18.09 42.46 14.99
C ALA A 152 -16.80 41.98 14.33
N ALA A 153 -16.43 40.71 14.59
CA ALA A 153 -15.30 40.07 13.96
C ALA A 153 -15.70 39.56 12.57
N ALA A 154 -14.99 39.98 11.53
CA ALA A 154 -15.09 39.47 10.17
C ALA A 154 -14.72 37.98 10.12
N PRO A 155 -15.30 37.19 9.19
CA PRO A 155 -15.06 35.74 9.13
C PRO A 155 -13.60 35.46 8.77
N ARG A 156 -12.93 34.66 9.62
CA ARG A 156 -11.59 34.16 9.37
C ARG A 156 -11.60 33.27 8.13
N ARG A 157 -10.83 33.66 7.11
CA ARG A 157 -10.56 32.82 5.95
C ARG A 157 -9.76 31.59 6.40
N VAL A 158 -10.36 30.41 6.20
CA VAL A 158 -9.68 29.12 6.41
C VAL A 158 -8.58 28.98 5.34
N SER A 159 -7.36 28.65 5.76
CA SER A 159 -6.23 28.52 4.82
C SER A 159 -6.45 27.30 3.90
N PHE A 160 -5.85 27.34 2.71
CA PHE A 160 -5.96 26.29 1.71
C PHE A 160 -5.53 24.91 2.24
N LYS A 161 -4.56 24.84 3.15
CA LYS A 161 -4.12 23.60 3.80
C LYS A 161 -5.21 22.93 4.62
N LEU A 162 -5.99 23.69 5.39
CA LEU A 162 -7.07 23.13 6.21
C LEU A 162 -8.25 22.59 5.36
N LYS A 163 -8.43 23.12 4.15
CA LYS A 163 -9.47 22.63 3.23
C LYS A 163 -9.13 21.30 2.58
N HIS A 164 -7.85 20.98 2.46
CA HIS A 164 -7.40 19.71 1.85
C HIS A 164 -7.50 18.55 2.85
N GLU A 165 -7.24 18.80 4.14
CA GLU A 165 -7.36 17.78 5.20
C GLU A 165 -8.81 17.43 5.59
N LEU A 166 -9.80 18.26 5.22
CA LEU A 166 -11.21 18.01 5.52
C LEU A 166 -11.98 17.40 4.33
N ALA A 167 -11.33 17.16 3.19
CA ALA A 167 -11.93 16.61 1.98
C ALA A 167 -11.46 15.18 1.64
N GLU A 168 -10.67 14.55 2.53
CA GLU A 168 -10.30 13.13 2.48
C GLU A 168 -11.07 12.37 3.59
#